data_0073d6c39d378b92c0b1ad711abd6287
#
_entry.id   0073d6c39d378b92c0b1ad711abd6287
#
_cell.length_a   1.000
_cell.length_b   1.000
_cell.length_c   1.000
_cell.angle_alpha   90.00
_cell.angle_beta   90.00
_cell.angle_gamma   90.00
#
_symmetry.space_group_name_H-M   'P 1'
#
loop_
_entity.id
_entity.type
_entity.pdbx_description
1 polymer ?
#
loop_
_entity_poly.entity_id
_entity_poly.type
_entity_poly.pdbx_seq_one_letter_code
_entity_poly.pdbx_strand_id
1 'polypeptide(L)'
;ADFIYEKIKINIEKGMEQGMYKNDVSSEMIARMFIAKLNDIHNPEIYPPEGFTFTTIFNNLIDNVIKSITNDEGKRYYKQRKQLYSVLNFR
;
A
#
# COMPACT_ATOMS: atom_id res chain seq x y z
N ALA A 1 -6.87 15.96 3.21
CA ALA A 1 -6.55 15.38 1.89
C ALA A 1 -5.06 15.53 1.61
N ASP A 2 -4.57 16.75 1.73
CA ASP A 2 -3.17 17.00 1.41
C ASP A 2 -2.22 16.33 2.38
N PHE A 3 -2.62 16.24 3.64
CA PHE A 3 -1.79 15.61 4.67
C PHE A 3 -1.55 14.12 4.37
N ILE A 4 -2.61 13.42 4.00
CA ILE A 4 -2.49 11.99 3.70
C ILE A 4 -1.66 11.78 2.44
N TYR A 5 -1.90 12.59 1.42
CA TYR A 5 -1.14 12.54 0.19
C TYR A 5 0.35 12.72 0.45
N GLU A 6 0.70 13.75 1.23
CA GLU A 6 2.09 14.04 1.52
C GLU A 6 2.76 12.91 2.30
N LYS A 7 2.04 12.33 3.25
CA LYS A 7 2.56 11.21 4.03
C LYS A 7 2.87 10.01 3.14
N ILE A 8 1.95 9.68 2.24
CA ILE A 8 2.14 8.55 1.33
C ILE A 8 3.31 8.81 0.40
N LYS A 9 3.37 10.02 -0.15
CA LYS A 9 4.46 10.39 -1.07
C LYS A 9 5.81 10.31 -0.40
N ILE A 10 5.92 10.84 0.83
CA ILE A 10 7.16 10.82 1.59
C ILE A 10 7.59 9.38 1.88
N ASN A 11 6.65 8.52 2.23
CA ASN A 11 6.96 7.12 2.51
C ASN A 11 7.47 6.40 1.27
N ILE A 12 6.88 6.68 0.11
CA ILE A 12 7.35 6.09 -1.15
C ILE A 12 8.77 6.58 -1.46
N GLU A 13 9.01 7.88 -1.30
CA GLU A 13 10.34 8.45 -1.56
C GLU A 13 11.39 7.87 -0.63
N LYS A 14 11.03 7.63 0.62
CA LYS A 14 11.92 6.97 1.57
C LYS A 14 12.30 5.57 1.12
N GLY A 15 11.33 4.80 0.65
CA GLY A 15 11.60 3.46 0.14
C GLY A 15 12.48 3.48 -1.09
N MET A 16 12.33 4.50 -1.93
CA MET A 16 13.19 4.68 -3.10
C MET A 16 14.62 4.97 -2.67
N GLU A 17 14.81 5.86 -1.69
CA GLU A 17 16.14 6.17 -1.16
C GLU A 17 16.80 4.94 -0.54
N GLN A 18 16.02 4.08 0.07
CA GLN A 18 16.54 2.86 0.71
C GLN A 18 16.77 1.73 -0.29
N GLY A 19 16.51 1.97 -1.56
CA GLY A 19 16.72 0.95 -2.59
C GLY A 19 15.70 -0.16 -2.59
N MET A 20 14.54 0.06 -2.02
CA MET A 20 13.49 -0.95 -1.90
C MET A 20 12.50 -0.91 -3.06
N TYR A 21 12.38 0.23 -3.71
CA TYR A 21 11.40 0.43 -4.80
C TYR A 21 12.10 0.59 -6.12
N LYS A 22 11.36 0.28 -7.19
CA LYS A 22 11.84 0.51 -8.54
C LYS A 22 12.17 1.98 -8.72
N ASN A 23 13.23 2.26 -9.49
CA ASN A 23 13.69 3.63 -9.65
C ASN A 23 12.99 4.39 -10.78
N ASP A 24 12.08 3.74 -11.49
CA ASP A 24 11.34 4.34 -12.61
C ASP A 24 9.89 4.66 -12.25
N VAL A 25 9.55 4.65 -10.94
CA VAL A 25 8.19 4.97 -10.51
C VAL A 25 8.11 6.42 -10.06
N SER A 26 6.94 7.02 -10.24
CA SER A 26 6.67 8.38 -9.79
C SER A 26 5.96 8.33 -8.45
N SER A 27 6.61 8.88 -7.41
CA SER A 27 6.02 8.92 -6.08
C SER A 27 4.72 9.70 -6.06
N GLU A 28 4.66 10.79 -6.83
CA GLU A 28 3.45 11.59 -6.91
C GLU A 28 2.31 10.81 -7.54
N MET A 29 2.56 10.15 -8.66
CA MET A 29 1.52 9.39 -9.35
C MET A 29 1.00 8.26 -8.49
N ILE A 30 1.90 7.53 -7.84
CA ILE A 30 1.51 6.41 -6.99
C ILE A 30 0.66 6.90 -5.82
N ALA A 31 1.07 8.00 -5.19
CA ALA A 31 0.31 8.55 -4.06
C ALA A 31 -1.09 8.98 -4.48
N ARG A 32 -1.22 9.60 -5.65
CA ARG A 32 -2.53 10.04 -6.13
C ARG A 32 -3.43 8.86 -6.48
N MET A 33 -2.86 7.84 -7.13
CA MET A 33 -3.62 6.64 -7.46
C MET A 33 -4.06 5.90 -6.19
N PHE A 34 -3.19 5.86 -5.19
CA PHE A 34 -3.53 5.23 -3.92
C PHE A 34 -4.71 5.94 -3.25
N ILE A 35 -4.67 7.28 -3.23
CA ILE A 35 -5.74 8.07 -2.63
C ILE A 35 -7.07 7.85 -3.37
N ALA A 36 -7.01 7.81 -4.70
CA ALA A 36 -8.21 7.56 -5.48
C ALA A 36 -8.83 6.21 -5.13
N LYS A 37 -8.01 5.19 -4.96
CA LYS A 37 -8.50 3.86 -4.60
C LYS A 37 -9.03 3.80 -3.17
N LEU A 38 -8.41 4.57 -2.27
CA LEU A 38 -8.94 4.66 -0.91
C LEU A 38 -10.35 5.22 -0.89
N ASN A 39 -10.62 6.21 -1.73
CA ASN A 39 -11.97 6.79 -1.80
C ASN A 39 -13.00 5.77 -2.28
N ASP A 40 -12.59 4.82 -3.11
CA ASP A 40 -13.50 3.80 -3.63
C ASP A 40 -13.89 2.75 -2.59
N ILE A 41 -13.09 2.59 -1.54
CA ILE A 41 -13.33 1.51 -0.56
C ILE A 41 -14.70 1.64 0.08
N HIS A 42 -15.15 2.87 0.29
CA HIS A 42 -16.45 3.11 0.95
C HIS A 42 -17.63 3.17 -0.02
N ASN A 43 -17.39 2.94 -1.29
CA ASN A 43 -18.45 2.97 -2.28
C ASN A 43 -19.11 1.59 -2.39
N PRO A 44 -20.37 1.44 -1.92
CA PRO A 44 -21.02 0.12 -1.92
C PRO A 44 -21.32 -0.39 -3.32
N GLU A 45 -21.30 0.45 -4.34
CA GLU A 45 -21.48 -0.03 -5.71
C GLU A 45 -20.24 -0.71 -6.23
N ILE A 46 -19.06 -0.32 -5.72
CA ILE A 46 -17.80 -0.96 -6.13
C ILE A 46 -17.52 -2.16 -5.24
N TYR A 47 -17.72 -2.01 -3.93
CA TYR A 47 -17.48 -3.07 -2.96
C TYR A 47 -18.73 -3.30 -2.13
N PRO A 48 -19.63 -4.18 -2.58
CA PRO A 48 -20.84 -4.47 -1.81
C PRO A 48 -20.52 -4.98 -0.41
N PRO A 49 -21.16 -4.42 0.62
CA PRO A 49 -20.79 -4.77 2.01
C PRO A 49 -21.01 -6.24 2.36
N GLU A 50 -21.88 -6.93 1.63
CA GLU A 50 -22.16 -8.33 1.90
C GLU A 50 -20.97 -9.24 1.63
N GLY A 51 -20.08 -8.84 0.71
CA GLY A 51 -18.97 -9.69 0.32
C GLY A 51 -17.60 -9.14 0.67
N PHE A 52 -17.53 -7.89 1.17
CA PHE A 52 -16.25 -7.22 1.35
C PHE A 52 -16.24 -6.43 2.65
N THR A 53 -15.22 -6.66 3.48
CA THR A 53 -15.00 -5.82 4.66
C THR A 53 -13.95 -4.77 4.32
N PHE A 54 -14.00 -3.66 5.04
CA PHE A 54 -12.99 -2.60 4.87
C PHE A 54 -11.58 -3.15 5.03
N THR A 55 -11.35 -3.94 6.07
CA THR A 55 -10.02 -4.47 6.37
C THR A 55 -9.50 -5.32 5.23
N THR A 56 -10.34 -6.19 4.68
CA THR A 56 -9.93 -7.05 3.57
C THR A 56 -9.57 -6.24 2.34
N ILE A 57 -10.40 -5.25 2.00
CA ILE A 57 -10.14 -4.42 0.82
C ILE A 57 -8.87 -3.61 1.02
N PHE A 58 -8.73 -3.00 2.20
CA PHE A 58 -7.57 -2.15 2.49
C PHE A 58 -6.28 -2.95 2.44
N ASN A 59 -6.27 -4.14 3.05
CA ASN A 59 -5.08 -4.99 3.04
C ASN A 59 -4.70 -5.42 1.64
N ASN A 60 -5.69 -5.74 0.81
CA ASN A 60 -5.42 -6.09 -0.59
C ASN A 60 -4.88 -4.90 -1.37
N LEU A 61 -5.41 -3.70 -1.12
CA LEU A 61 -4.91 -2.50 -1.77
C LEU A 61 -3.44 -2.25 -1.43
N ILE A 62 -3.10 -2.29 -0.15
CA ILE A 62 -1.71 -2.10 0.30
C ILE A 62 -0.80 -3.15 -0.34
N ASP A 63 -1.20 -4.41 -0.29
CA ASP A 63 -0.41 -5.51 -0.81
C ASP A 63 -0.14 -5.33 -2.31
N ASN A 64 -1.17 -4.99 -3.07
CA ASN A 64 -1.03 -4.80 -4.51
C ASN A 64 -0.14 -3.62 -4.84
N VAL A 65 -0.28 -2.51 -4.12
CA VAL A 65 0.55 -1.33 -4.38
C VAL A 65 2.01 -1.64 -4.07
N ILE A 66 2.29 -2.23 -2.91
CA ILE A 66 3.65 -2.56 -2.52
C ILE A 66 4.29 -3.51 -3.54
N LYS A 67 3.57 -4.54 -3.94
CA LYS A 67 4.09 -5.50 -4.91
C LYS A 67 4.36 -4.87 -6.27
N SER A 68 3.59 -3.86 -6.64
CA SER A 68 3.75 -3.23 -7.95
C SER A 68 4.95 -2.30 -8.02
N ILE A 69 5.39 -1.74 -6.90
CA ILE A 69 6.44 -0.73 -6.90
C ILE A 69 7.76 -1.23 -6.31
N THR A 70 7.78 -2.40 -5.67
CA THR A 70 9.01 -2.91 -5.05
C THR A 70 9.89 -3.61 -6.09
N ASN A 71 11.20 -3.48 -5.89
CA ASN A 71 12.18 -4.34 -6.57
C ASN A 71 12.32 -5.64 -5.78
N ASP A 72 13.27 -6.50 -6.16
CA ASP A 72 13.42 -7.79 -5.51
C ASP A 72 13.78 -7.67 -4.03
N GLU A 73 14.62 -6.70 -3.71
CA GLU A 73 15.00 -6.44 -2.33
C GLU A 73 13.80 -5.99 -1.51
N GLY A 74 13.01 -5.07 -2.05
CA GLY A 74 11.82 -4.57 -1.39
C GLY A 74 10.78 -5.64 -1.19
N LYS A 75 10.62 -6.54 -2.16
CA LYS A 75 9.69 -7.65 -2.03
C LYS A 75 10.08 -8.58 -0.89
N ARG A 76 11.36 -8.88 -0.76
CA ARG A 76 11.86 -9.70 0.35
C ARG A 76 11.63 -9.02 1.68
N TYR A 77 11.97 -7.73 1.76
CA TYR A 77 11.79 -6.95 2.98
C TYR A 77 10.32 -6.93 3.40
N TYR A 78 9.43 -6.65 2.47
CA TYR A 78 8.01 -6.58 2.75
C TYR A 78 7.47 -7.93 3.25
N LYS A 79 7.88 -9.01 2.60
CA LYS A 79 7.46 -10.34 3.00
C LYS A 79 7.91 -10.67 4.42
N GLN A 80 9.15 -10.33 4.75
CA GLN A 80 9.68 -10.56 6.09
C GLN A 80 8.92 -9.74 7.14
N ARG A 81 8.62 -8.49 6.82
CA ARG A 81 7.87 -7.64 7.74
C ARG A 81 6.46 -8.15 7.96
N LYS A 82 5.82 -8.63 6.92
CA LYS A 82 4.48 -9.20 7.06
C LYS A 82 4.49 -10.43 7.94
N GLN A 83 5.49 -11.29 7.77
CA GLN A 83 5.61 -12.51 8.58
C GLN A 83 5.83 -12.16 10.05
N LEU A 84 6.74 -11.21 10.30
CA LEU A 84 7.02 -10.77 11.65
C LEU A 84 5.78 -10.16 12.30
N TYR A 85 5.10 -9.31 11.57
CA TYR A 85 3.89 -8.66 12.07
C TYR A 85 2.81 -9.67 12.41
N SER A 86 2.66 -10.68 11.57
CA SER A 86 1.70 -11.75 11.78
C SER A 86 2.00 -12.51 13.07
N VAL A 87 3.28 -12.82 13.31
CA VAL A 87 3.69 -13.50 14.53
C VAL A 87 3.42 -12.63 15.76
N LEU A 88 3.75 -11.35 15.69
CA LEU A 88 3.57 -10.44 16.81
C LEU A 88 2.10 -10.21 17.17
N ASN A 89 1.23 -10.30 16.18
CA ASN A 89 -0.20 -10.07 16.39
C ASN A 89 -0.99 -11.34 16.68
N PHE A 90 -0.33 -12.48 16.64
CA PHE A 90 -0.99 -13.74 16.93
C PHE A 90 -1.18 -13.88 18.43
N ARG A 91 -2.41 -14.14 18.87
CA ARG A 91 -2.72 -14.34 20.29
C ARG A 91 -3.56 -15.56 20.48
#